data_36cb410b7a29ed4ded20611b5d2f702e
#
_entry.id   36cb410b7a29ed4ded20611b5d2f702e
#
_cell.length_a   1.000
_cell.length_b   1.000
_cell.length_c   1.000
_cell.angle_alpha   90.00
_cell.angle_beta   90.00
_cell.angle_gamma   90.00
#
_symmetry.space_group_name_H-M   'P 1'
#
loop_
_entity.id
_entity.type
_entity.pdbx_description
1 polymer ?
#
loop_
_entity_poly.entity_id
_entity_poly.type
_entity_poly.pdbx_seq_one_letter_code
_entity_poly.pdbx_strand_id
1 'polypeptide(L)'
;MRSKKVSISDVARHCGVAVSTVSYVINGNRPISKETRARVLDTAKKLGYVPKNRIIAQQLGLLDSSSSKLTKVIALSSPVHRYTDYTNYAVFFFALAQHARRYGYDILLLMHESGDAEMYRVVENNMVDGILLLDVLLSDSRAEIAKNLPVPVVAVGYPNNTENIWAVDLDFEQLGRDSVIKVHELGHTHALILGGVDSAFEDGSNYLVRYRDAAEKCGADLGVHVSFESLSGYSKTEIEHSLDLGLARDPQISAIFWQGSTAGAGMLMDILHQRSIGVPADMSVISACTNGASRLPQPIDEFPMDPAAACKRAVDVLMEVLQHQRDDVGSVELIHGEYMPMGTLGPVPLEKRKV
;
A
#
# COMPACT_ATOMS: atom_id res chain seq x y z
N MET A 1 26.04 -36.33 -7.99
CA MET A 1 26.27 -35.99 -9.43
C MET A 1 25.23 -34.96 -9.81
N ARG A 2 25.59 -33.71 -10.18
CA ARG A 2 24.65 -32.73 -10.72
C ARG A 2 24.17 -33.22 -12.09
N SER A 3 22.86 -33.48 -12.25
CA SER A 3 22.28 -33.79 -13.57
C SER A 3 22.52 -32.62 -14.51
N LYS A 4 23.05 -32.88 -15.68
CA LYS A 4 23.34 -31.86 -16.70
C LYS A 4 22.01 -31.26 -17.15
N LYS A 5 21.80 -29.96 -16.91
CA LYS A 5 20.57 -29.20 -17.25
C LYS A 5 20.42 -29.22 -18.77
N VAL A 6 19.27 -29.70 -19.28
CA VAL A 6 18.99 -29.76 -20.73
C VAL A 6 18.94 -28.31 -21.28
N SER A 7 19.61 -28.11 -22.42
CA SER A 7 19.72 -26.81 -23.08
C SER A 7 18.81 -26.72 -24.30
N ILE A 8 18.53 -25.46 -24.77
CA ILE A 8 17.81 -25.21 -26.02
C ILE A 8 18.48 -25.90 -27.22
N SER A 9 19.81 -26.01 -27.20
CA SER A 9 20.59 -26.70 -28.25
C SER A 9 20.36 -28.20 -28.23
N ASP A 10 20.10 -28.79 -27.05
CA ASP A 10 19.78 -30.21 -26.96
C ASP A 10 18.40 -30.50 -27.55
N VAL A 11 17.42 -29.63 -27.29
CA VAL A 11 16.08 -29.70 -27.91
C VAL A 11 16.20 -29.60 -29.44
N ALA A 12 16.93 -28.59 -29.94
CA ALA A 12 17.12 -28.35 -31.37
C ALA A 12 17.71 -29.58 -32.08
N ARG A 13 18.73 -30.19 -31.47
CA ARG A 13 19.39 -31.41 -31.98
C ARG A 13 18.45 -32.61 -32.09
N HIS A 14 17.60 -32.80 -31.06
CA HIS A 14 16.64 -33.92 -31.04
C HIS A 14 15.46 -33.72 -31.96
N CYS A 15 15.09 -32.44 -32.22
CA CYS A 15 14.03 -32.08 -33.17
C CYS A 15 14.48 -32.05 -34.62
N GLY A 16 15.78 -32.01 -34.89
CA GLY A 16 16.34 -31.82 -36.24
C GLY A 16 16.03 -30.43 -36.81
N VAL A 17 16.01 -29.37 -35.95
CA VAL A 17 15.77 -27.99 -36.36
C VAL A 17 16.87 -27.06 -35.85
N ALA A 18 16.95 -25.85 -36.41
CA ALA A 18 17.90 -24.86 -35.92
C ALA A 18 17.54 -24.38 -34.49
N VAL A 19 18.55 -24.00 -33.71
CA VAL A 19 18.34 -23.43 -32.35
C VAL A 19 17.43 -22.21 -32.37
N SER A 20 17.55 -21.36 -33.43
CA SER A 20 16.67 -20.23 -33.66
C SER A 20 15.20 -20.64 -33.82
N THR A 21 14.91 -21.75 -34.48
CA THR A 21 13.56 -22.29 -34.63
C THR A 21 12.96 -22.66 -33.28
N VAL A 22 13.72 -23.34 -32.42
CA VAL A 22 13.29 -23.66 -31.06
C VAL A 22 13.04 -22.37 -30.26
N SER A 23 13.93 -21.38 -30.38
CA SER A 23 13.74 -20.09 -29.74
C SER A 23 12.47 -19.38 -30.19
N TYR A 24 12.16 -19.41 -31.49
CA TYR A 24 10.93 -18.82 -32.03
C TYR A 24 9.66 -19.55 -31.56
N VAL A 25 9.70 -20.86 -31.45
CA VAL A 25 8.58 -21.65 -30.91
C VAL A 25 8.34 -21.31 -29.43
N ILE A 26 9.38 -21.15 -28.66
CA ILE A 26 9.32 -20.85 -27.22
C ILE A 26 8.86 -19.43 -26.99
N ASN A 27 9.45 -18.44 -27.65
CA ASN A 27 9.21 -17.01 -27.39
C ASN A 27 8.08 -16.40 -28.25
N GLY A 28 7.51 -17.15 -29.18
CA GLY A 28 6.39 -16.66 -30.02
C GLY A 28 6.73 -15.57 -31.04
N ASN A 29 8.03 -15.28 -31.25
CA ASN A 29 8.50 -14.11 -32.00
C ASN A 29 8.37 -14.22 -33.52
N ARG A 30 8.00 -15.39 -34.10
CA ARG A 30 7.76 -15.59 -35.54
C ARG A 30 6.73 -16.70 -35.77
N PRO A 31 5.97 -16.61 -36.85
CA PRO A 31 5.06 -17.68 -37.23
C PRO A 31 5.86 -18.94 -37.63
N ILE A 32 5.55 -20.04 -36.96
CA ILE A 32 6.09 -21.38 -37.19
C ILE A 32 4.92 -22.31 -37.51
N SER A 33 5.10 -23.29 -38.38
CA SER A 33 4.06 -24.26 -38.73
C SER A 33 3.58 -25.01 -37.49
N LYS A 34 2.28 -25.33 -37.42
CA LYS A 34 1.66 -26.04 -36.30
C LYS A 34 2.36 -27.36 -36.00
N GLU A 35 2.80 -28.06 -37.06
CA GLU A 35 3.50 -29.35 -36.97
C GLU A 35 4.89 -29.19 -36.33
N THR A 36 5.68 -28.20 -36.80
CA THR A 36 7.00 -27.92 -36.23
C THR A 36 6.90 -27.48 -34.78
N ARG A 37 5.90 -26.62 -34.47
CA ARG A 37 5.63 -26.17 -33.10
C ARG A 37 5.31 -27.36 -32.20
N ALA A 38 4.41 -28.25 -32.60
CA ALA A 38 4.02 -29.43 -31.83
C ALA A 38 5.23 -30.36 -31.57
N ARG A 39 6.03 -30.61 -32.60
CA ARG A 39 7.23 -31.44 -32.50
C ARG A 39 8.27 -30.88 -31.54
N VAL A 40 8.52 -29.58 -31.58
CA VAL A 40 9.47 -28.91 -30.68
C VAL A 40 8.99 -28.98 -29.24
N LEU A 41 7.70 -28.72 -28.98
CA LEU A 41 7.14 -28.76 -27.62
C LEU A 41 7.12 -30.18 -27.04
N ASP A 42 6.73 -31.18 -27.84
CA ASP A 42 6.76 -32.60 -27.42
C ASP A 42 8.18 -33.07 -27.07
N THR A 43 9.15 -32.69 -27.91
CA THR A 43 10.56 -33.01 -27.66
C THR A 43 11.10 -32.29 -26.42
N ALA A 44 10.80 -31.04 -26.25
CA ALA A 44 11.17 -30.27 -25.06
C ALA A 44 10.64 -30.94 -23.79
N LYS A 45 9.36 -31.35 -23.81
CA LYS A 45 8.70 -32.07 -22.71
C LYS A 45 9.38 -33.41 -22.40
N LYS A 46 9.64 -34.20 -23.42
CA LYS A 46 10.32 -35.52 -23.27
C LYS A 46 11.72 -35.40 -22.71
N LEU A 47 12.46 -34.38 -23.07
CA LEU A 47 13.81 -34.14 -22.58
C LEU A 47 13.85 -33.47 -21.19
N GLY A 48 12.70 -32.99 -20.68
CA GLY A 48 12.66 -32.22 -19.46
C GLY A 48 13.29 -30.81 -19.61
N TYR A 49 13.26 -30.26 -20.82
CA TYR A 49 13.72 -28.89 -21.06
C TYR A 49 12.71 -27.89 -20.51
N VAL A 50 13.16 -27.00 -19.64
CA VAL A 50 12.36 -25.90 -19.10
C VAL A 50 12.99 -24.59 -19.55
N PRO A 51 12.25 -23.73 -20.30
CA PRO A 51 12.70 -22.39 -20.63
C PRO A 51 13.07 -21.58 -19.39
N LYS A 52 13.98 -20.61 -19.54
CA LYS A 52 14.33 -19.71 -18.42
C LYS A 52 13.12 -18.90 -17.96
N ASN A 53 12.26 -18.50 -18.89
CA ASN A 53 11.01 -17.84 -18.57
C ASN A 53 9.96 -18.91 -18.21
N ARG A 54 9.58 -18.95 -16.94
CA ARG A 54 8.63 -19.92 -16.39
C ARG A 54 7.22 -19.76 -16.93
N ILE A 55 6.82 -18.53 -17.28
CA ILE A 55 5.51 -18.24 -17.88
C ILE A 55 5.37 -18.98 -19.20
N ILE A 56 6.38 -18.79 -20.03
CA ILE A 56 6.45 -19.44 -21.34
C ILE A 56 6.46 -20.98 -21.13
N ALA A 57 7.21 -21.46 -20.13
CA ALA A 57 7.25 -22.87 -19.80
C ALA A 57 5.88 -23.41 -19.38
N GLN A 58 5.12 -22.68 -18.59
CA GLN A 58 3.78 -23.04 -18.12
C GLN A 58 2.74 -22.93 -19.25
N GLN A 59 2.75 -21.84 -20.00
CA GLN A 59 1.87 -21.65 -21.17
C GLN A 59 2.08 -22.71 -22.25
N LEU A 60 3.30 -23.21 -22.38
CA LEU A 60 3.66 -24.26 -23.33
C LEU A 60 3.48 -25.68 -22.75
N GLY A 61 3.02 -25.84 -21.52
CA GLY A 61 2.85 -27.13 -20.84
C GLY A 61 4.18 -27.89 -20.63
N LEU A 62 5.31 -27.17 -20.57
CA LEU A 62 6.66 -27.70 -20.34
C LEU A 62 7.03 -27.73 -18.85
N LEU A 63 6.17 -27.18 -18.00
CA LEU A 63 6.21 -27.29 -16.54
C LEU A 63 4.89 -27.92 -16.09
N ASP A 64 4.98 -29.02 -15.34
CA ASP A 64 3.82 -29.49 -14.59
C ASP A 64 3.54 -28.48 -13.49
N SER A 65 2.28 -28.08 -13.36
CA SER A 65 1.79 -27.15 -12.33
C SER A 65 2.16 -27.62 -10.91
N SER A 66 2.41 -28.91 -10.74
CA SER A 66 2.79 -29.55 -9.47
C SER A 66 4.32 -29.63 -9.20
N SER A 67 5.17 -29.33 -10.19
CA SER A 67 6.63 -29.52 -10.05
C SER A 67 7.44 -28.22 -9.94
N SER A 68 6.79 -27.04 -9.94
CA SER A 68 7.50 -25.77 -9.77
C SER A 68 7.88 -25.62 -8.29
N LYS A 69 9.12 -25.93 -7.96
CA LYS A 69 9.67 -25.62 -6.63
C LYS A 69 9.53 -24.12 -6.38
N LEU A 70 8.68 -23.75 -5.45
CA LEU A 70 8.51 -22.37 -5.00
C LEU A 70 9.86 -21.80 -4.57
N THR A 71 10.10 -20.54 -4.88
CA THR A 71 11.32 -19.83 -4.47
C THR A 71 11.33 -19.56 -2.98
N LYS A 72 10.14 -19.52 -2.38
CA LYS A 72 9.90 -19.11 -1.00
C LYS A 72 10.36 -17.67 -0.73
N VAL A 73 10.26 -16.83 -1.76
CA VAL A 73 10.56 -15.40 -1.68
C VAL A 73 9.37 -14.61 -2.20
N ILE A 74 8.98 -13.58 -1.47
CA ILE A 74 7.99 -12.57 -1.86
C ILE A 74 8.72 -11.27 -2.11
N ALA A 75 8.44 -10.58 -3.23
CA ALA A 75 8.89 -9.21 -3.41
C ALA A 75 7.99 -8.26 -2.62
N LEU A 76 8.58 -7.29 -1.94
CA LEU A 76 7.89 -6.13 -1.38
C LEU A 76 8.32 -4.90 -2.18
N SER A 77 7.43 -4.38 -3.00
CA SER A 77 7.63 -3.15 -3.76
C SER A 77 7.15 -1.96 -2.94
N SER A 78 8.09 -1.12 -2.51
CA SER A 78 7.84 0.10 -1.75
C SER A 78 8.64 1.23 -2.40
N PRO A 79 8.00 2.13 -3.16
CA PRO A 79 8.68 3.26 -3.77
C PRO A 79 9.31 4.18 -2.73
N VAL A 80 10.35 4.89 -3.14
CA VAL A 80 10.99 5.92 -2.33
C VAL A 80 10.51 7.27 -2.83
N HIS A 81 9.56 7.85 -2.11
CA HIS A 81 9.09 9.20 -2.38
C HIS A 81 9.90 10.23 -1.58
N ARG A 82 9.87 11.50 -2.00
CA ARG A 82 10.54 12.61 -1.29
C ARG A 82 10.03 12.79 0.14
N TYR A 83 8.80 12.37 0.39
CA TYR A 83 8.09 12.46 1.66
C TYR A 83 8.10 11.18 2.47
N THR A 84 8.78 10.12 2.03
CA THR A 84 8.79 8.84 2.74
C THR A 84 9.40 8.98 4.14
N ASP A 85 8.58 8.80 5.16
CA ASP A 85 9.03 8.66 6.53
C ASP A 85 9.43 7.21 6.81
N TYR A 86 10.72 6.93 6.72
CA TYR A 86 11.26 5.59 6.92
C TYR A 86 10.94 5.01 8.32
N THR A 87 10.75 5.86 9.33
CA THR A 87 10.41 5.41 10.68
C THR A 87 9.01 4.80 10.70
N ASN A 88 8.06 5.45 10.03
CA ASN A 88 6.70 4.94 9.90
C ASN A 88 6.65 3.70 9.00
N TYR A 89 7.40 3.68 7.90
CA TYR A 89 7.41 2.54 6.97
C TYR A 89 8.11 1.30 7.52
N ALA A 90 9.12 1.46 8.38
CA ALA A 90 9.83 0.32 8.98
C ALA A 90 8.90 -0.66 9.69
N VAL A 91 7.86 -0.17 10.37
CA VAL A 91 6.90 -1.05 11.08
C VAL A 91 6.13 -1.94 10.12
N PHE A 92 5.79 -1.44 8.92
CA PHE A 92 5.15 -2.24 7.87
C PHE A 92 6.10 -3.32 7.33
N PHE A 93 7.35 -2.95 7.04
CA PHE A 93 8.35 -3.90 6.55
C PHE A 93 8.57 -5.05 7.53
N PHE A 94 8.72 -4.74 8.82
CA PHE A 94 8.89 -5.77 9.84
C PHE A 94 7.63 -6.62 10.03
N ALA A 95 6.45 -6.03 9.99
CA ALA A 95 5.19 -6.77 10.11
C ALA A 95 5.01 -7.75 8.94
N LEU A 96 5.23 -7.31 7.69
CA LEU A 96 5.17 -8.15 6.50
C LEU A 96 6.19 -9.29 6.55
N ALA A 97 7.46 -8.97 6.88
CA ALA A 97 8.52 -9.98 6.95
C ALA A 97 8.28 -11.01 8.06
N GLN A 98 7.86 -10.56 9.24
CA GLN A 98 7.56 -11.45 10.36
C GLN A 98 6.41 -12.40 10.03
N HIS A 99 5.38 -11.89 9.32
CA HIS A 99 4.22 -12.71 8.97
C HIS A 99 4.52 -13.67 7.82
N ALA A 100 5.22 -13.22 6.76
CA ALA A 100 5.67 -14.07 5.66
C ALA A 100 6.52 -15.26 6.15
N ARG A 101 7.38 -15.02 7.15
CA ARG A 101 8.22 -16.06 7.75
C ARG A 101 7.41 -17.21 8.37
N ARG A 102 6.19 -16.96 8.87
CA ARG A 102 5.31 -18.03 9.41
C ARG A 102 4.92 -19.05 8.34
N TYR A 103 4.89 -18.62 7.08
CA TYR A 103 4.66 -19.47 5.90
C TYR A 103 5.95 -19.99 5.27
N GLY A 104 7.11 -19.71 5.86
CA GLY A 104 8.41 -20.08 5.35
C GLY A 104 8.86 -19.29 4.13
N TYR A 105 8.43 -18.02 4.03
CA TYR A 105 8.83 -17.09 2.99
C TYR A 105 9.77 -16.01 3.51
N ASP A 106 10.74 -15.63 2.69
CA ASP A 106 11.58 -14.46 2.87
C ASP A 106 11.06 -13.28 2.05
N ILE A 107 11.41 -12.06 2.45
CA ILE A 107 11.04 -10.82 1.75
C ILE A 107 12.25 -10.29 0.98
N LEU A 108 12.04 -10.04 -0.31
CA LEU A 108 12.96 -9.28 -1.17
C LEU A 108 12.42 -7.85 -1.30
N LEU A 109 13.07 -6.90 -0.64
CA LEU A 109 12.65 -5.49 -0.68
C LEU A 109 13.12 -4.83 -1.99
N LEU A 110 12.19 -4.23 -2.72
CA LEU A 110 12.39 -3.45 -3.93
C LEU A 110 12.08 -1.98 -3.61
N MET A 111 13.11 -1.14 -3.59
CA MET A 111 12.99 0.29 -3.25
C MET A 111 13.48 1.12 -4.44
N HIS A 112 12.55 1.59 -5.25
CA HIS A 112 12.80 2.38 -6.46
C HIS A 112 11.73 3.46 -6.62
N GLU A 113 11.99 4.47 -7.40
CA GLU A 113 11.05 5.58 -7.59
C GLU A 113 9.72 5.16 -8.25
N SER A 114 9.74 4.28 -9.23
CA SER A 114 8.52 3.76 -9.87
C SER A 114 8.18 2.32 -9.52
N GLY A 115 9.19 1.47 -9.35
CA GLY A 115 9.03 0.05 -9.00
C GLY A 115 8.70 -0.90 -10.15
N ASP A 116 8.22 -0.41 -11.28
CA ASP A 116 7.72 -1.22 -12.40
C ASP A 116 8.78 -2.14 -13.01
N ALA A 117 9.93 -1.57 -13.35
CA ALA A 117 11.05 -2.30 -13.97
C ALA A 117 11.60 -3.40 -13.05
N GLU A 118 11.64 -3.14 -11.76
CA GLU A 118 12.09 -4.09 -10.74
C GLU A 118 11.12 -5.24 -10.57
N MET A 119 9.81 -4.99 -10.61
CA MET A 119 8.79 -6.04 -10.58
C MET A 119 8.95 -6.97 -11.77
N TYR A 120 9.09 -6.44 -13.00
CA TYR A 120 9.38 -7.26 -14.17
C TYR A 120 10.68 -8.05 -14.01
N ARG A 121 11.76 -7.39 -13.58
CA ARG A 121 13.08 -8.01 -13.41
C ARG A 121 13.06 -9.21 -12.47
N VAL A 122 12.42 -9.08 -11.30
CA VAL A 122 12.40 -10.19 -10.32
C VAL A 122 11.51 -11.34 -10.77
N VAL A 123 10.42 -11.03 -11.48
CA VAL A 123 9.50 -12.04 -12.02
C VAL A 123 10.11 -12.78 -13.20
N GLU A 124 10.68 -12.09 -14.18
CA GLU A 124 11.33 -12.68 -15.35
C GLU A 124 12.52 -13.59 -14.98
N ASN A 125 13.22 -13.24 -13.91
CA ASN A 125 14.33 -14.07 -13.39
C ASN A 125 13.85 -15.15 -12.40
N ASN A 126 12.55 -15.33 -12.21
CA ASN A 126 11.97 -16.32 -11.29
C ASN A 126 12.53 -16.21 -9.86
N MET A 127 12.68 -14.99 -9.37
CA MET A 127 13.24 -14.73 -8.05
C MET A 127 12.18 -14.79 -6.95
N VAL A 128 10.91 -14.62 -7.31
CA VAL A 128 9.80 -14.48 -6.34
C VAL A 128 8.59 -15.30 -6.76
N ASP A 129 7.76 -15.67 -5.79
CA ASP A 129 6.51 -16.40 -6.01
C ASP A 129 5.29 -15.46 -6.03
N GLY A 130 5.41 -14.26 -5.48
CA GLY A 130 4.38 -13.23 -5.44
C GLY A 130 4.94 -11.87 -5.08
N ILE A 131 4.11 -10.84 -5.19
CA ILE A 131 4.50 -9.46 -4.93
C ILE A 131 3.52 -8.83 -3.94
N LEU A 132 4.04 -8.12 -2.96
CA LEU A 132 3.31 -7.19 -2.10
C LEU A 132 3.63 -5.76 -2.54
N LEU A 133 2.60 -4.93 -2.68
CA LEU A 133 2.76 -3.49 -2.90
C LEU A 133 2.54 -2.77 -1.57
N LEU A 134 3.40 -1.82 -1.27
CA LEU A 134 3.25 -0.90 -0.15
C LEU A 134 3.37 0.53 -0.67
N ASP A 135 2.83 1.50 0.09
CA ASP A 135 2.81 2.91 -0.29
C ASP A 135 2.12 3.13 -1.64
N VAL A 136 0.86 2.71 -1.69
CA VAL A 136 0.05 2.68 -2.90
C VAL A 136 -0.55 4.04 -3.17
N LEU A 137 -0.43 4.50 -4.41
CA LEU A 137 -1.06 5.72 -4.89
C LEU A 137 -2.46 5.44 -5.47
N LEU A 138 -3.31 6.45 -5.55
CA LEU A 138 -4.63 6.34 -6.21
C LEU A 138 -4.52 5.94 -7.67
N SER A 139 -3.48 6.44 -8.37
CA SER A 139 -3.11 6.02 -9.72
C SER A 139 -1.73 5.36 -9.65
N ASP A 140 -1.69 4.05 -9.53
CA ASP A 140 -0.46 3.29 -9.29
C ASP A 140 -0.10 2.42 -10.49
N SER A 141 1.00 2.75 -11.15
CA SER A 141 1.49 2.03 -12.33
C SER A 141 1.80 0.55 -12.03
N ARG A 142 2.22 0.25 -10.81
CA ARG A 142 2.51 -1.12 -10.38
C ARG A 142 1.27 -2.02 -10.38
N ALA A 143 0.11 -1.46 -10.02
CA ALA A 143 -1.17 -2.16 -10.11
C ALA A 143 -1.59 -2.37 -11.58
N GLU A 144 -1.31 -1.39 -12.45
CA GLU A 144 -1.63 -1.50 -13.88
C GLU A 144 -0.83 -2.59 -14.59
N ILE A 145 0.44 -2.78 -14.23
CA ILE A 145 1.27 -3.83 -14.84
C ILE A 145 0.99 -5.22 -14.28
N ALA A 146 0.30 -5.34 -13.15
CA ALA A 146 0.02 -6.61 -12.49
C ALA A 146 -0.64 -7.64 -13.43
N LYS A 147 -1.52 -7.18 -14.34
CA LYS A 147 -2.16 -8.02 -15.37
C LYS A 147 -1.18 -8.76 -16.30
N ASN A 148 0.04 -8.24 -16.42
CA ASN A 148 1.09 -8.81 -17.28
C ASN A 148 2.05 -9.71 -16.51
N LEU A 149 1.90 -9.79 -15.19
CA LEU A 149 2.76 -10.59 -14.33
C LEU A 149 2.14 -11.98 -14.08
N PRO A 150 2.94 -13.04 -14.11
CA PRO A 150 2.47 -14.41 -13.88
C PRO A 150 2.45 -14.80 -12.40
N VAL A 151 2.71 -13.87 -11.53
CA VAL A 151 2.69 -14.05 -10.08
C VAL A 151 1.61 -13.17 -9.49
N PRO A 152 0.94 -13.60 -8.41
CA PRO A 152 -0.07 -12.79 -7.76
C PRO A 152 0.53 -11.50 -7.17
N VAL A 153 -0.26 -10.44 -7.23
CA VAL A 153 0.08 -9.13 -6.66
C VAL A 153 -0.99 -8.76 -5.65
N VAL A 154 -0.59 -8.52 -4.42
CA VAL A 154 -1.46 -8.07 -3.33
C VAL A 154 -0.95 -6.74 -2.80
N ALA A 155 -1.84 -5.78 -2.64
CA ALA A 155 -1.50 -4.45 -2.15
C ALA A 155 -1.87 -4.27 -0.67
N VAL A 156 -1.03 -3.58 0.08
CA VAL A 156 -1.35 -2.93 1.35
C VAL A 156 -1.62 -1.47 1.03
N GLY A 157 -2.88 -1.10 1.02
CA GLY A 157 -3.42 0.06 0.32
C GLY A 157 -4.11 -0.33 -0.98
N TYR A 158 -4.99 0.51 -1.53
CA TYR A 158 -5.64 0.19 -2.80
C TYR A 158 -5.73 1.40 -3.74
N PRO A 159 -5.36 1.22 -5.03
CA PRO A 159 -5.53 2.23 -6.06
C PRO A 159 -6.99 2.31 -6.49
N ASN A 160 -7.32 3.27 -7.36
CA ASN A 160 -8.66 3.37 -7.95
C ASN A 160 -8.99 2.19 -8.87
N ASN A 161 -7.99 1.57 -9.48
CA ASN A 161 -8.14 0.37 -10.30
C ASN A 161 -7.50 -0.84 -9.61
N THR A 162 -8.34 -1.79 -9.18
CA THR A 162 -7.91 -3.03 -8.51
C THR A 162 -8.11 -4.29 -9.37
N GLU A 163 -8.58 -4.18 -10.62
CA GLU A 163 -9.01 -5.32 -11.45
C GLU A 163 -8.02 -6.50 -11.52
N ASN A 164 -6.72 -6.26 -11.36
CA ASN A 164 -5.69 -7.27 -11.55
C ASN A 164 -4.87 -7.56 -10.28
N ILE A 165 -5.32 -7.07 -9.14
CA ILE A 165 -4.68 -7.26 -7.83
C ILE A 165 -5.71 -7.62 -6.77
N TRP A 166 -5.25 -8.14 -5.66
CA TRP A 166 -6.00 -8.14 -4.39
C TRP A 166 -5.50 -6.99 -3.55
N ALA A 167 -6.35 -6.41 -2.73
CA ALA A 167 -5.95 -5.31 -1.86
C ALA A 167 -6.49 -5.50 -0.44
N VAL A 168 -5.68 -5.09 0.52
CA VAL A 168 -6.06 -5.00 1.94
C VAL A 168 -5.66 -3.63 2.42
N ASP A 169 -6.56 -2.89 3.04
CA ASP A 169 -6.23 -1.56 3.58
C ASP A 169 -6.98 -1.29 4.88
N LEU A 170 -6.55 -0.28 5.59
CA LEU A 170 -7.35 0.35 6.64
C LEU A 170 -8.46 1.16 5.97
N ASP A 171 -9.66 1.17 6.55
CA ASP A 171 -10.78 1.96 6.01
C ASP A 171 -10.60 3.45 6.33
N PHE A 172 -9.70 4.11 5.59
CA PHE A 172 -9.40 5.53 5.77
C PHE A 172 -10.60 6.44 5.49
N GLU A 173 -11.52 6.01 4.62
CA GLU A 173 -12.75 6.75 4.39
C GLU A 173 -13.66 6.70 5.63
N GLN A 174 -13.77 5.52 6.27
CA GLN A 174 -14.51 5.41 7.52
C GLN A 174 -13.87 6.24 8.64
N LEU A 175 -12.53 6.20 8.75
CA LEU A 175 -11.81 7.02 9.74
C LEU A 175 -12.07 8.52 9.55
N GLY A 176 -12.12 8.99 8.30
CA GLY A 176 -12.47 10.38 7.98
C GLY A 176 -13.88 10.72 8.43
N ARG A 177 -14.86 9.87 8.11
CA ARG A 177 -16.27 10.04 8.55
C ARG A 177 -16.38 10.01 10.07
N ASP A 178 -15.76 9.05 10.74
CA ASP A 178 -15.85 8.90 12.20
C ASP A 178 -15.21 10.06 12.95
N SER A 179 -14.13 10.64 12.41
CA SER A 179 -13.52 11.85 12.97
C SER A 179 -14.49 13.03 12.97
N VAL A 180 -15.21 13.23 11.87
CA VAL A 180 -16.22 14.30 11.75
C VAL A 180 -17.42 14.03 12.65
N ILE A 181 -17.94 12.79 12.67
CA ILE A 181 -19.07 12.44 13.53
C ILE A 181 -18.75 12.72 15.00
N LYS A 182 -17.57 12.34 15.47
CA LYS A 182 -17.15 12.56 16.86
C LYS A 182 -17.13 14.04 17.24
N VAL A 183 -16.57 14.91 16.40
CA VAL A 183 -16.55 16.34 16.71
C VAL A 183 -17.93 16.97 16.54
N HIS A 184 -18.75 16.52 15.59
CA HIS A 184 -20.13 16.95 15.43
C HIS A 184 -20.98 16.63 16.67
N GLU A 185 -20.87 15.43 17.24
CA GLU A 185 -21.56 15.02 18.46
C GLU A 185 -21.21 15.89 19.67
N LEU A 186 -20.01 16.49 19.66
CA LEU A 186 -19.52 17.43 20.69
C LEU A 186 -19.87 18.90 20.39
N GLY A 187 -20.60 19.14 19.30
CA GLY A 187 -21.11 20.43 18.91
C GLY A 187 -20.16 21.29 18.09
N HIS A 188 -19.04 20.75 17.61
CA HIS A 188 -18.15 21.46 16.71
C HIS A 188 -18.79 21.62 15.33
N THR A 189 -18.58 22.79 14.73
CA THR A 189 -19.06 23.11 13.38
C THR A 189 -17.95 23.50 12.41
N HIS A 190 -16.70 23.63 12.91
CA HIS A 190 -15.52 23.96 12.12
C HIS A 190 -14.34 23.09 12.58
N ALA A 191 -13.77 22.34 11.66
CA ALA A 191 -12.62 21.47 11.88
C ALA A 191 -11.55 21.70 10.82
N LEU A 192 -10.31 21.46 11.17
CA LEU A 192 -9.15 21.55 10.29
C LEU A 192 -8.49 20.17 10.17
N ILE A 193 -8.40 19.62 8.96
CA ILE A 193 -7.44 18.58 8.66
C ILE A 193 -6.08 19.24 8.48
N LEU A 194 -5.12 18.89 9.32
CA LEU A 194 -3.76 19.42 9.30
C LEU A 194 -2.77 18.28 9.17
N GLY A 195 -2.02 18.24 8.08
CA GLY A 195 -0.99 17.22 7.91
C GLY A 195 -0.92 16.65 6.50
N GLY A 196 -0.05 15.64 6.35
CA GLY A 196 0.45 15.23 5.05
C GLY A 196 1.27 16.34 4.40
N VAL A 197 2.24 15.99 3.56
CA VAL A 197 3.00 17.01 2.82
C VAL A 197 2.38 17.24 1.44
N ASP A 198 2.55 18.47 0.91
CA ASP A 198 2.03 18.86 -0.40
C ASP A 198 2.30 17.80 -1.48
N SER A 199 3.55 17.35 -1.57
CA SER A 199 3.97 16.36 -2.57
C SER A 199 3.26 15.01 -2.43
N ALA A 200 2.85 14.60 -1.23
CA ALA A 200 2.11 13.36 -1.05
C ALA A 200 0.67 13.46 -1.61
N PHE A 201 0.05 14.63 -1.49
CA PHE A 201 -1.25 14.88 -2.10
C PHE A 201 -1.15 15.05 -3.62
N GLU A 202 -0.10 15.74 -4.11
CA GLU A 202 0.18 15.89 -5.55
C GLU A 202 0.39 14.53 -6.23
N ASP A 203 1.11 13.62 -5.58
CA ASP A 203 1.33 12.26 -6.07
C ASP A 203 0.09 11.36 -5.91
N GLY A 204 -0.91 11.79 -5.16
CA GLY A 204 -2.14 11.04 -4.92
C GLY A 204 -1.97 9.89 -3.91
N SER A 205 -1.31 10.18 -2.77
CA SER A 205 -1.21 9.22 -1.66
C SER A 205 -2.59 8.71 -1.25
N ASN A 206 -2.81 7.41 -1.40
CA ASN A 206 -4.10 6.76 -1.24
C ASN A 206 -4.77 7.10 0.11
N TYR A 207 -4.10 6.86 1.22
CA TYR A 207 -4.68 6.99 2.55
C TYR A 207 -4.97 8.45 2.94
N LEU A 208 -4.10 9.39 2.53
CA LEU A 208 -4.27 10.82 2.82
C LEU A 208 -5.48 11.39 2.10
N VAL A 209 -5.59 11.11 0.81
CA VAL A 209 -6.67 11.65 -0.03
C VAL A 209 -8.01 11.06 0.37
N ARG A 210 -8.10 9.73 0.58
CA ARG A 210 -9.37 9.08 0.95
C ARG A 210 -9.90 9.55 2.29
N TYR A 211 -9.04 9.73 3.28
CA TYR A 211 -9.43 10.27 4.58
C TYR A 211 -9.98 11.69 4.43
N ARG A 212 -9.22 12.59 3.76
CA ARG A 212 -9.62 13.99 3.55
C ARG A 212 -10.95 14.07 2.83
N ASP A 213 -11.08 13.44 1.67
CA ASP A 213 -12.26 13.53 0.83
C ASP A 213 -13.52 12.99 1.55
N ALA A 214 -13.37 11.92 2.33
CA ALA A 214 -14.46 11.38 3.14
C ALA A 214 -14.84 12.28 4.31
N ALA A 215 -13.86 12.90 4.97
CA ALA A 215 -14.11 13.85 6.05
C ALA A 215 -14.81 15.13 5.54
N GLU A 216 -14.33 15.72 4.44
CA GLU A 216 -14.95 16.89 3.81
C GLU A 216 -16.40 16.60 3.40
N LYS A 217 -16.63 15.45 2.76
CA LYS A 217 -17.99 15.05 2.36
C LYS A 217 -18.91 14.84 3.57
N CYS A 218 -18.46 14.10 4.58
CA CYS A 218 -19.23 13.88 5.80
C CYS A 218 -19.51 15.20 6.53
N GLY A 219 -18.52 16.11 6.56
CA GLY A 219 -18.67 17.44 7.11
C GLY A 219 -19.78 18.23 6.41
N ALA A 220 -19.80 18.21 5.09
CA ALA A 220 -20.87 18.86 4.31
C ALA A 220 -22.25 18.28 4.63
N ASP A 221 -22.36 16.96 4.78
CA ASP A 221 -23.61 16.28 5.10
C ASP A 221 -24.14 16.60 6.52
N LEU A 222 -23.23 16.81 7.49
CA LEU A 222 -23.55 17.05 8.90
C LEU A 222 -23.53 18.55 9.28
N GLY A 223 -23.19 19.45 8.36
CA GLY A 223 -23.04 20.88 8.63
C GLY A 223 -21.80 21.26 9.44
N VAL A 224 -20.75 20.44 9.35
CA VAL A 224 -19.41 20.71 9.86
C VAL A 224 -18.54 21.21 8.71
N HIS A 225 -18.06 22.44 8.78
CA HIS A 225 -17.10 22.95 7.81
C HIS A 225 -15.72 22.33 8.07
N VAL A 226 -15.28 21.43 7.21
CA VAL A 226 -13.96 20.79 7.29
C VAL A 226 -13.04 21.50 6.30
N SER A 227 -12.04 22.19 6.81
CA SER A 227 -10.97 22.81 6.01
C SER A 227 -9.72 21.93 6.02
N PHE A 228 -8.82 22.14 5.07
CA PHE A 228 -7.62 21.34 4.90
C PHE A 228 -6.38 22.23 4.67
N GLU A 229 -5.31 21.93 5.38
CA GLU A 229 -3.97 22.48 5.16
C GLU A 229 -2.92 21.36 5.16
N SER A 230 -2.23 21.21 4.05
CA SER A 230 -1.05 20.36 3.95
C SER A 230 0.18 21.03 4.55
N LEU A 231 1.25 20.27 4.71
CA LEU A 231 2.53 20.73 5.23
C LEU A 231 3.54 20.90 4.11
N SER A 232 4.36 21.93 4.16
CA SER A 232 5.55 22.03 3.28
C SER A 232 6.66 21.09 3.72
N GLY A 233 6.63 20.62 4.97
CA GLY A 233 7.57 19.66 5.58
C GLY A 233 7.16 19.32 7.02
N TYR A 234 8.02 18.57 7.71
CA TYR A 234 7.69 18.02 9.04
C TYR A 234 8.40 18.72 10.21
N SER A 235 9.05 19.86 9.99
CA SER A 235 9.61 20.65 11.09
C SER A 235 8.53 21.37 11.88
N LYS A 236 8.83 21.70 13.15
CA LYS A 236 7.93 22.46 13.99
C LYS A 236 7.47 23.77 13.34
N THR A 237 8.39 24.50 12.70
CA THR A 237 8.10 25.77 12.02
C THR A 237 7.12 25.61 10.86
N GLU A 238 7.24 24.51 10.11
CA GLU A 238 6.35 24.23 8.99
C GLU A 238 4.95 23.84 9.48
N ILE A 239 4.87 23.05 10.55
CA ILE A 239 3.59 22.72 11.22
C ILE A 239 2.92 24.01 11.75
N GLU A 240 3.69 24.88 12.41
CA GLU A 240 3.22 26.18 12.89
C GLU A 240 2.67 27.05 11.76
N HIS A 241 3.40 27.12 10.65
CA HIS A 241 2.99 27.92 9.50
C HIS A 241 1.66 27.41 8.91
N SER A 242 1.51 26.11 8.68
CA SER A 242 0.25 25.57 8.14
C SER A 242 -0.91 25.70 9.12
N LEU A 243 -0.66 25.55 10.42
CA LEU A 243 -1.67 25.84 11.45
C LEU A 243 -2.12 27.31 11.40
N ASP A 244 -1.18 28.26 11.27
CA ASP A 244 -1.51 29.69 11.17
C ASP A 244 -2.32 30.00 9.92
N LEU A 245 -2.00 29.39 8.79
CA LEU A 245 -2.78 29.54 7.55
C LEU A 245 -4.21 29.04 7.74
N GLY A 246 -4.39 27.86 8.31
CA GLY A 246 -5.71 27.30 8.58
C GLY A 246 -6.55 28.17 9.52
N LEU A 247 -5.97 28.60 10.66
CA LEU A 247 -6.67 29.43 11.64
C LEU A 247 -6.93 30.87 11.14
N ALA A 248 -6.06 31.42 10.28
CA ALA A 248 -6.30 32.72 9.67
C ALA A 248 -7.40 32.65 8.61
N ARG A 249 -7.53 31.56 7.90
CA ARG A 249 -8.55 31.31 6.87
C ARG A 249 -9.91 31.04 7.49
N ASP A 250 -9.94 30.31 8.60
CA ASP A 250 -11.17 30.03 9.36
C ASP A 250 -10.93 30.18 10.88
N PRO A 251 -11.19 31.35 11.47
CA PRO A 251 -11.05 31.58 12.91
C PRO A 251 -12.04 30.79 13.79
N GLN A 252 -13.05 30.16 13.20
CA GLN A 252 -14.03 29.36 13.94
C GLN A 252 -13.58 27.92 14.19
N ILE A 253 -12.46 27.50 13.61
CA ILE A 253 -11.90 26.17 13.85
C ILE A 253 -11.74 25.90 15.34
N SER A 254 -12.34 24.80 15.79
CA SER A 254 -12.34 24.36 17.19
C SER A 254 -11.93 22.88 17.33
N ALA A 255 -11.66 22.19 16.22
CA ALA A 255 -11.14 20.85 16.20
C ALA A 255 -10.06 20.69 15.13
N ILE A 256 -9.04 19.90 15.41
CA ILE A 256 -7.96 19.57 14.48
C ILE A 256 -7.91 18.05 14.31
N PHE A 257 -7.89 17.59 13.05
CA PHE A 257 -7.57 16.22 12.66
C PHE A 257 -6.14 16.19 12.15
N TRP A 258 -5.25 15.67 12.98
CA TRP A 258 -3.83 15.53 12.62
C TRP A 258 -3.62 14.33 11.70
N GLN A 259 -3.06 14.58 10.55
CA GLN A 259 -2.79 13.56 9.53
C GLN A 259 -1.32 13.56 9.15
N GLY A 260 -0.46 13.11 10.07
CA GLY A 260 0.99 13.13 9.88
C GLY A 260 1.71 12.10 10.76
N SER A 261 2.99 12.34 11.02
CA SER A 261 3.76 11.46 11.90
C SER A 261 3.36 11.61 13.38
N THR A 262 3.61 10.56 14.17
CA THR A 262 3.44 10.59 15.63
C THR A 262 4.30 11.69 16.28
N ALA A 263 5.53 11.90 15.78
CA ALA A 263 6.40 12.98 16.26
C ALA A 263 5.79 14.37 15.97
N GLY A 264 5.22 14.53 14.75
CA GLY A 264 4.53 15.77 14.37
C GLY A 264 3.30 16.05 15.23
N ALA A 265 2.54 15.01 15.60
CA ALA A 265 1.41 15.14 16.55
C ALA A 265 1.88 15.71 17.89
N GLY A 266 3.01 15.21 18.43
CA GLY A 266 3.63 15.76 19.64
C GLY A 266 4.04 17.23 19.47
N MET A 267 4.65 17.58 18.32
CA MET A 267 5.02 18.98 18.01
C MET A 267 3.78 19.89 17.93
N LEU A 268 2.68 19.43 17.35
CA LEU A 268 1.42 20.16 17.33
C LEU A 268 0.92 20.47 18.75
N MET A 269 0.94 19.47 19.64
CA MET A 269 0.55 19.68 21.05
C MET A 269 1.44 20.70 21.75
N ASP A 270 2.76 20.64 21.51
CA ASP A 270 3.71 21.63 22.05
C ASP A 270 3.43 23.04 21.49
N ILE A 271 3.07 23.18 20.22
CA ILE A 271 2.72 24.46 19.60
C ILE A 271 1.46 25.04 20.25
N LEU A 272 0.40 24.23 20.38
CA LEU A 272 -0.85 24.65 21.01
C LEU A 272 -0.61 25.10 22.47
N HIS A 273 0.16 24.32 23.22
CA HIS A 273 0.52 24.65 24.62
C HIS A 273 1.30 25.99 24.70
N GLN A 274 2.31 26.21 23.85
CA GLN A 274 3.11 27.46 23.81
C GLN A 274 2.27 28.69 23.49
N ARG A 275 1.17 28.50 22.74
CA ARG A 275 0.21 29.54 22.39
C ARG A 275 -0.88 29.73 23.44
N SER A 276 -0.80 29.00 24.57
CA SER A 276 -1.83 28.99 25.63
C SER A 276 -3.20 28.54 25.12
N ILE A 277 -3.23 27.67 24.08
CA ILE A 277 -4.46 27.04 23.58
C ILE A 277 -4.64 25.75 24.33
N GLY A 278 -5.66 25.68 25.19
CA GLY A 278 -5.96 24.49 26.02
C GLY A 278 -6.58 23.37 25.17
N VAL A 279 -6.02 22.16 25.29
CA VAL A 279 -6.60 20.94 24.68
C VAL A 279 -7.17 20.09 25.82
N PRO A 280 -8.46 19.72 25.81
CA PRO A 280 -9.47 19.99 24.77
C PRO A 280 -10.26 21.29 24.98
N ALA A 281 -9.94 22.13 26.00
CA ALA A 281 -10.80 23.23 26.43
C ALA A 281 -11.06 24.29 25.31
N ASP A 282 -10.03 24.65 24.56
CA ASP A 282 -10.09 25.65 23.50
C ASP A 282 -10.02 25.01 22.10
N MET A 283 -9.40 23.84 22.00
CA MET A 283 -9.19 23.12 20.74
C MET A 283 -9.24 21.61 20.99
N SER A 284 -10.12 20.92 20.29
CA SER A 284 -10.13 19.46 20.23
C SER A 284 -9.10 18.95 19.25
N VAL A 285 -8.42 17.84 19.56
CA VAL A 285 -7.42 17.24 18.66
C VAL A 285 -7.66 15.73 18.56
N ILE A 286 -7.76 15.23 17.33
CA ILE A 286 -7.72 13.80 16.99
C ILE A 286 -6.48 13.57 16.12
N SER A 287 -5.73 12.54 16.42
CA SER A 287 -4.67 12.03 15.55
C SER A 287 -5.22 10.91 14.69
N ALA A 288 -5.16 11.07 13.38
CA ALA A 288 -5.54 10.06 12.41
C ALA A 288 -4.33 9.66 11.56
N CYS A 289 -4.29 8.42 11.12
CA CYS A 289 -3.19 7.90 10.30
C CYS A 289 -1.81 7.90 10.99
N THR A 290 -1.78 7.92 12.33
CA THR A 290 -0.58 7.79 13.15
C THR A 290 -0.47 6.39 13.76
N ASN A 291 0.68 6.07 14.33
CA ASN A 291 0.88 4.83 15.06
C ASN A 291 1.53 5.12 16.42
N GLY A 292 0.71 5.41 17.41
CA GLY A 292 1.13 5.60 18.79
C GLY A 292 1.04 7.03 19.32
N ALA A 293 0.22 7.90 18.74
CA ALA A 293 -0.10 9.20 19.31
C ALA A 293 -0.75 9.07 20.70
N SER A 294 -1.52 8.00 20.91
CA SER A 294 -2.07 7.60 22.21
C SER A 294 -1.02 7.21 23.27
N ARG A 295 0.23 7.02 22.88
CA ARG A 295 1.36 6.63 23.74
C ARG A 295 2.39 7.75 23.94
N LEU A 296 2.12 8.94 23.41
CA LEU A 296 2.95 10.12 23.66
C LEU A 296 2.94 10.50 25.15
N PRO A 297 3.94 11.27 25.64
CA PRO A 297 3.93 11.81 27.00
C PRO A 297 2.67 12.64 27.30
N GLN A 298 2.13 13.33 26.29
CA GLN A 298 0.79 13.90 26.26
C GLN A 298 -0.02 13.10 25.26
N PRO A 299 -0.78 12.09 25.70
CA PRO A 299 -1.49 11.20 24.81
C PRO A 299 -2.62 11.95 24.09
N ILE A 300 -2.83 11.58 22.83
CA ILE A 300 -3.82 12.21 21.94
C ILE A 300 -4.85 11.17 21.56
N ASP A 301 -6.11 11.55 21.52
CA ASP A 301 -7.19 10.76 20.94
C ASP A 301 -6.77 10.30 19.53
N GLU A 302 -6.82 9.00 19.29
CA GLU A 302 -6.20 8.42 18.10
C GLU A 302 -7.13 7.45 17.39
N PHE A 303 -7.16 7.53 16.07
CA PHE A 303 -7.47 6.42 15.18
C PHE A 303 -6.15 5.81 14.73
N PRO A 304 -5.65 4.75 15.38
CA PRO A 304 -4.33 4.23 15.08
C PRO A 304 -4.31 3.56 13.72
N MET A 305 -3.26 3.85 12.97
CA MET A 305 -2.90 3.05 11.81
C MET A 305 -2.24 1.77 12.33
N ASP A 306 -2.98 0.65 12.34
CA ASP A 306 -2.42 -0.66 12.76
C ASP A 306 -1.79 -1.40 11.57
N PRO A 307 -0.47 -1.26 11.36
CA PRO A 307 0.22 -1.94 10.28
C PRO A 307 0.17 -3.45 10.42
N ALA A 308 0.09 -3.95 11.67
CA ALA A 308 0.17 -5.39 11.92
C ALA A 308 -1.06 -6.12 11.37
N ALA A 309 -2.25 -5.56 11.53
CA ALA A 309 -3.49 -6.17 11.04
C ALA A 309 -3.53 -6.21 9.50
N ALA A 310 -3.29 -5.06 8.84
CA ALA A 310 -3.30 -4.96 7.39
C ALA A 310 -2.20 -5.81 6.73
N CYS A 311 -0.96 -5.72 7.24
CA CYS A 311 0.16 -6.51 6.73
C CYS A 311 -0.03 -8.02 6.90
N LYS A 312 -0.56 -8.41 8.07
CA LYS A 312 -0.89 -9.81 8.33
C LYS A 312 -1.90 -10.30 7.30
N ARG A 313 -3.00 -9.58 7.12
CA ARG A 313 -4.06 -10.00 6.20
C ARG A 313 -3.59 -10.01 4.74
N ALA A 314 -2.78 -9.04 4.32
CA ALA A 314 -2.22 -9.00 2.97
C ALA A 314 -1.33 -10.23 2.67
N VAL A 315 -0.51 -10.65 3.63
CA VAL A 315 0.28 -11.88 3.48
C VAL A 315 -0.63 -13.11 3.45
N ASP A 316 -1.66 -13.19 4.31
CA ASP A 316 -2.61 -14.30 4.32
C ASP A 316 -3.32 -14.40 2.95
N VAL A 317 -3.80 -13.27 2.39
CA VAL A 317 -4.41 -13.20 1.05
C VAL A 317 -3.43 -13.71 -0.02
N LEU A 318 -2.18 -13.27 0.01
CA LEU A 318 -1.18 -13.74 -0.94
C LEU A 318 -0.96 -15.26 -0.83
N MET A 319 -0.94 -15.81 0.38
CA MET A 319 -0.80 -17.25 0.60
C MET A 319 -2.05 -18.02 0.14
N GLU A 320 -3.25 -17.51 0.39
CA GLU A 320 -4.51 -18.09 -0.09
C GLU A 320 -4.49 -18.20 -1.62
N VAL A 321 -4.05 -17.15 -2.32
CA VAL A 321 -3.92 -17.13 -3.79
C VAL A 321 -2.86 -18.13 -4.27
N LEU A 322 -1.68 -18.14 -3.65
CA LEU A 322 -0.60 -19.08 -4.00
C LEU A 322 -0.99 -20.55 -3.78
N GLN A 323 -1.89 -20.82 -2.85
CA GLN A 323 -2.43 -22.15 -2.54
C GLN A 323 -3.70 -22.49 -3.34
N HIS A 324 -4.11 -21.63 -4.27
CA HIS A 324 -5.35 -21.77 -5.07
C HIS A 324 -6.62 -21.89 -4.22
N GLN A 325 -6.63 -21.21 -3.07
CA GLN A 325 -7.79 -21.13 -2.16
C GLN A 325 -8.64 -19.88 -2.40
N ARG A 326 -8.16 -18.99 -3.27
CA ARG A 326 -8.78 -17.70 -3.57
C ARG A 326 -8.64 -17.35 -5.04
N ASP A 327 -9.74 -16.86 -5.66
CA ASP A 327 -9.81 -16.52 -7.08
C ASP A 327 -10.54 -15.19 -7.37
N ASP A 328 -10.93 -14.44 -6.31
CA ASP A 328 -11.66 -13.17 -6.38
C ASP A 328 -10.76 -11.97 -6.67
N VAL A 329 -9.93 -12.05 -7.70
CA VAL A 329 -9.08 -10.92 -8.12
C VAL A 329 -9.91 -9.65 -8.31
N GLY A 330 -9.39 -8.50 -7.91
CA GLY A 330 -10.11 -7.23 -7.89
C GLY A 330 -10.72 -6.89 -6.52
N SER A 331 -10.75 -7.85 -5.58
CA SER A 331 -11.33 -7.63 -4.25
C SER A 331 -10.49 -6.69 -3.39
N VAL A 332 -11.19 -5.88 -2.58
CA VAL A 332 -10.61 -4.99 -1.57
C VAL A 332 -11.17 -5.38 -0.20
N GLU A 333 -10.31 -5.74 0.72
CA GLU A 333 -10.67 -5.97 2.12
C GLU A 333 -10.30 -4.75 2.95
N LEU A 334 -11.28 -4.13 3.61
CA LEU A 334 -11.09 -2.97 4.47
C LEU A 334 -11.12 -3.38 5.94
N ILE A 335 -10.14 -2.91 6.68
CA ILE A 335 -9.99 -3.14 8.12
C ILE A 335 -10.44 -1.87 8.85
N HIS A 336 -11.45 -1.99 9.69
CA HIS A 336 -11.93 -0.87 10.49
C HIS A 336 -10.95 -0.55 11.63
N GLY A 337 -10.59 0.74 11.74
CA GLY A 337 -9.77 1.22 12.85
C GLY A 337 -10.62 1.46 14.11
N GLU A 338 -10.08 1.08 15.26
CA GLU A 338 -10.73 1.36 16.54
C GLU A 338 -10.26 2.70 17.11
N TYR A 339 -11.22 3.52 17.56
CA TYR A 339 -10.91 4.79 18.22
C TYR A 339 -10.37 4.58 19.62
N MET A 340 -9.28 5.26 19.95
CA MET A 340 -8.64 5.26 21.26
C MET A 340 -8.81 6.62 21.94
N PRO A 341 -9.75 6.76 22.92
CA PRO A 341 -9.95 7.99 23.66
C PRO A 341 -8.82 8.23 24.66
N MET A 342 -8.21 9.42 24.61
CA MET A 342 -7.14 9.88 25.50
C MET A 342 -7.48 11.18 26.22
N GLY A 343 -8.61 11.81 25.88
CA GLY A 343 -9.11 13.02 26.49
C GLY A 343 -8.71 14.32 25.80
N THR A 344 -8.31 14.28 24.54
CA THR A 344 -8.05 15.48 23.74
C THR A 344 -9.24 15.92 22.91
N LEU A 345 -10.36 15.20 22.96
CA LEU A 345 -11.66 15.66 22.49
C LEU A 345 -12.50 16.18 23.65
N GLY A 346 -13.14 17.32 23.42
CA GLY A 346 -14.06 17.94 24.37
C GLY A 346 -15.22 18.65 23.65
N PRO A 347 -16.20 19.13 24.38
CA PRO A 347 -17.28 19.95 23.82
C PRO A 347 -16.74 21.22 23.17
N VAL A 348 -17.41 21.67 22.11
CA VAL A 348 -17.06 22.94 21.44
C VAL A 348 -16.95 24.10 22.47
N PRO A 349 -15.87 24.92 22.42
CA PRO A 349 -15.69 26.06 23.32
C PRO A 349 -16.91 27.00 23.32
N LEU A 350 -17.28 27.51 24.50
CA LEU A 350 -18.47 28.37 24.67
C LEU A 350 -18.46 29.57 23.73
N GLU A 351 -17.29 30.15 23.48
CA GLU A 351 -17.10 31.31 22.61
C GLU A 351 -17.36 31.01 21.13
N LYS A 352 -17.27 29.74 20.74
CA LYS A 352 -17.48 29.26 19.37
C LYS A 352 -18.81 28.53 19.18
N ARG A 353 -19.66 28.48 20.20
CA ARG A 353 -21.05 27.98 20.07
C ARG A 353 -21.85 28.94 19.22
N LYS A 354 -22.54 28.42 18.21
CA LYS A 354 -23.53 29.25 17.47
C LYS A 354 -24.54 29.82 18.47
N VAL A 355 -24.69 31.16 18.46
CA VAL A 355 -25.80 31.88 19.06
C VAL A 355 -27.06 31.65 18.22
#